data_2b4b74d99a7a7c6979926a4c2dc80dc1
#
_entry.id   2b4b74d99a7a7c6979926a4c2dc80dc1
#
_cell.length_a   1.000
_cell.length_b   1.000
_cell.length_c   1.000
_cell.angle_alpha   90.00
_cell.angle_beta   90.00
_cell.angle_gamma   90.00
#
_symmetry.space_group_name_H-M   'P 1'
#
loop_
_entity.id
_entity.type
_entity.pdbx_description
1 polymer ?
#
loop_
_entity_poly.entity_id
_entity_poly.type
_entity_poly.pdbx_seq_one_letter_code
_entity_poly.pdbx_strand_id
1 'polypeptide(L)'
;MTLTLAETLDGTALPFQLIYQGKTARSLPATNFPEGFCLSYNEKHWSNEKETLRLINEVIHPYMQRTKTRLSLTENAKTLLIWDAFKAQLSKVVEECLKELNIISVMVPKNMTHLLQPLDLSTNGAVKKMKKRAFSEYFTSCITEEMLRDPGKDVTTIEVDLKLSTLKPRHGKLMKELYEWRLSEKGKSIILSGWKSSGITGTVRKARSGEMSSLDPYL
;
A
#
# COMPACT_ATOMS: atom_id res chain seq x y z
N MET A 1 -5.97 11.73 3.54
CA MET A 1 -5.85 10.71 2.48
C MET A 1 -5.34 9.41 3.07
N THR A 2 -5.93 8.28 2.67
CA THR A 2 -5.47 6.92 2.99
C THR A 2 -4.74 6.33 1.79
N LEU A 3 -3.59 5.72 2.02
CA LEU A 3 -2.81 4.94 1.07
C LEU A 3 -2.87 3.48 1.50
N THR A 4 -3.40 2.61 0.64
CA THR A 4 -3.36 1.16 0.82
C THR A 4 -2.30 0.57 -0.11
N LEU A 5 -1.41 -0.22 0.45
CA LEU A 5 -0.34 -0.93 -0.24
C LEU A 5 -0.68 -2.41 -0.34
N ALA A 6 -0.35 -3.01 -1.47
CA ALA A 6 -0.35 -4.45 -1.65
C ALA A 6 0.97 -4.88 -2.30
N GLU A 7 1.46 -6.06 -1.91
CA GLU A 7 2.72 -6.62 -2.39
C GLU A 7 2.70 -8.14 -2.29
N THR A 8 3.55 -8.79 -3.05
CA THR A 8 3.55 -10.24 -3.19
C THR A 8 4.83 -10.88 -2.67
N LEU A 9 4.77 -12.17 -2.41
CA LEU A 9 5.88 -12.98 -1.92
C LEU A 9 7.09 -13.00 -2.87
N ASP A 10 6.89 -12.75 -4.17
CA ASP A 10 7.96 -12.68 -5.18
C ASP A 10 8.59 -11.28 -5.29
N GLY A 11 8.17 -10.34 -4.45
CA GLY A 11 8.67 -8.98 -4.41
C GLY A 11 7.99 -8.00 -5.36
N THR A 12 6.87 -8.38 -5.97
CA THR A 12 6.11 -7.49 -6.84
C THR A 12 5.28 -6.50 -6.02
N ALA A 13 5.41 -5.21 -6.33
CA ALA A 13 4.55 -4.16 -5.79
C ALA A 13 3.29 -4.02 -6.66
N LEU A 14 2.11 -4.06 -6.06
CA LEU A 14 0.85 -3.78 -6.75
C LEU A 14 0.59 -2.28 -6.82
N PRO A 15 -0.26 -1.83 -7.77
CA PRO A 15 -0.73 -0.45 -7.83
C PRO A 15 -1.37 0.02 -6.51
N PHE A 16 -1.31 1.32 -6.26
CA PHE A 16 -1.84 1.89 -5.03
C PHE A 16 -3.36 2.05 -5.06
N GLN A 17 -3.98 1.85 -3.91
CA GLN A 17 -5.27 2.45 -3.65
C GLN A 17 -5.07 3.77 -2.87
N LEU A 18 -5.65 4.86 -3.39
CA LEU A 18 -5.60 6.19 -2.78
C LEU A 18 -7.03 6.69 -2.53
N ILE A 19 -7.36 6.91 -1.26
CA ILE A 19 -8.68 7.43 -0.85
C ILE A 19 -8.48 8.87 -0.35
N TYR A 20 -8.97 9.85 -1.11
CA TYR A 20 -8.87 11.26 -0.76
C TYR A 20 -10.07 11.72 0.08
N GLN A 21 -9.87 12.73 0.91
CA GLN A 21 -10.98 13.35 1.62
C GLN A 21 -11.75 14.29 0.71
N GLY A 22 -13.05 14.12 0.65
CA GLY A 22 -13.96 15.00 -0.05
C GLY A 22 -15.23 14.34 -0.54
N LYS A 23 -16.13 15.14 -1.17
CA LYS A 23 -17.46 14.72 -1.60
C LYS A 23 -17.59 14.54 -3.12
N THR A 24 -16.64 15.03 -3.90
CA THR A 24 -16.72 15.04 -5.36
C THR A 24 -15.39 14.67 -5.98
N ALA A 25 -15.37 14.35 -7.27
CA ALA A 25 -14.17 14.05 -8.04
C ALA A 25 -13.09 15.17 -8.01
N ARG A 26 -13.50 16.43 -7.75
CA ARG A 26 -12.58 17.55 -7.52
C ARG A 26 -11.66 17.37 -6.29
N SER A 27 -12.00 16.39 -5.44
CA SER A 27 -11.16 16.02 -4.30
C SER A 27 -9.88 15.29 -4.70
N LEU A 28 -9.86 14.68 -5.87
CA LEU A 28 -8.68 14.03 -6.43
C LEU A 28 -7.68 15.08 -6.93
N PRO A 29 -6.36 14.83 -6.82
CA PRO A 29 -5.37 15.69 -7.43
C PRO A 29 -5.44 15.58 -8.96
N ALA A 30 -5.19 16.69 -9.66
CA ALA A 30 -5.03 16.73 -11.10
C ALA A 30 -3.66 16.14 -11.50
N THR A 31 -3.48 14.86 -11.25
CA THR A 31 -2.24 14.11 -11.49
C THR A 31 -2.55 12.93 -12.39
N ASN A 32 -1.76 12.74 -13.44
CA ASN A 32 -1.85 11.55 -14.27
C ASN A 32 -1.15 10.38 -13.52
N PHE A 33 -1.92 9.57 -12.81
CA PHE A 33 -1.41 8.43 -12.06
C PHE A 33 -1.08 7.25 -12.98
N PRO A 34 -0.16 6.37 -12.58
CA PRO A 34 0.10 5.12 -13.29
C PRO A 34 -1.16 4.28 -13.46
N GLU A 35 -1.20 3.51 -14.53
CA GLU A 35 -2.29 2.56 -14.80
C GLU A 35 -2.46 1.57 -13.65
N GLY A 36 -3.71 1.21 -13.38
CA GLY A 36 -4.07 0.28 -12.32
C GLY A 36 -4.21 0.88 -10.92
N PHE A 37 -3.91 2.18 -10.73
CA PHE A 37 -4.19 2.83 -9.45
C PHE A 37 -5.69 2.88 -9.19
N CYS A 38 -6.12 2.44 -8.00
CA CYS A 38 -7.50 2.55 -7.53
C CYS A 38 -7.67 3.90 -6.81
N LEU A 39 -8.31 4.86 -7.47
CA LEU A 39 -8.52 6.21 -6.94
C LEU A 39 -9.95 6.40 -6.49
N SER A 40 -10.12 6.92 -5.27
CA SER A 40 -11.43 7.23 -4.72
C SER A 40 -11.41 8.45 -3.79
N TYR A 41 -12.59 8.87 -3.39
CA TYR A 41 -12.79 9.91 -2.40
C TYR A 41 -14.01 9.59 -1.53
N ASN A 42 -13.92 9.95 -0.26
CA ASN A 42 -15.05 9.97 0.67
C ASN A 42 -14.85 11.04 1.76
N GLU A 43 -15.88 11.35 2.51
CA GLU A 43 -15.86 12.45 3.49
C GLU A 43 -14.77 12.28 4.56
N LYS A 44 -14.49 11.05 5.00
CA LYS A 44 -13.54 10.73 6.07
C LYS A 44 -12.19 10.23 5.56
N HIS A 45 -12.04 10.01 4.25
CA HIS A 45 -10.89 9.36 3.59
C HIS A 45 -10.50 7.99 4.20
N TRP A 46 -11.40 7.33 4.90
CA TRP A 46 -11.14 6.04 5.53
C TRP A 46 -11.53 4.89 4.60
N SER A 47 -10.79 3.80 4.72
CA SER A 47 -11.19 2.54 4.13
C SER A 47 -12.50 2.06 4.77
N ASN A 48 -13.39 1.53 3.95
CA ASN A 48 -14.66 0.92 4.32
C ASN A 48 -14.93 -0.29 3.42
N GLU A 49 -16.05 -0.97 3.60
CA GLU A 49 -16.41 -2.14 2.80
C GLU A 49 -16.35 -1.87 1.29
N LYS A 50 -16.94 -0.75 0.82
CA LYS A 50 -16.90 -0.35 -0.59
C LYS A 50 -15.48 -0.18 -1.11
N GLU A 51 -14.62 0.49 -0.34
CA GLU A 51 -13.22 0.70 -0.73
C GLU A 51 -12.42 -0.59 -0.67
N THR A 52 -12.73 -1.50 0.25
CA THR A 52 -12.13 -2.84 0.30
C THR A 52 -12.50 -3.66 -0.94
N LEU A 53 -13.77 -3.67 -1.34
CA LEU A 53 -14.23 -4.33 -2.57
C LEU A 53 -13.55 -3.73 -3.82
N ARG A 54 -13.37 -2.41 -3.86
CA ARG A 54 -12.63 -1.77 -4.95
C ARG A 54 -11.18 -2.21 -5.01
N LEU A 55 -10.49 -2.28 -3.86
CA LEU A 55 -9.11 -2.79 -3.81
C LEU A 55 -9.03 -4.22 -4.36
N ILE A 56 -9.97 -5.08 -3.97
CA ILE A 56 -10.01 -6.47 -4.45
C ILE A 56 -10.23 -6.50 -5.96
N ASN A 57 -11.26 -5.81 -6.47
CA ASN A 57 -11.68 -5.92 -7.87
C ASN A 57 -10.79 -5.12 -8.83
N GLU A 58 -10.27 -3.96 -8.42
CA GLU A 58 -9.52 -3.07 -9.31
C GLU A 58 -7.99 -3.29 -9.22
N VAL A 59 -7.48 -3.86 -8.13
CA VAL A 59 -6.03 -4.04 -7.93
C VAL A 59 -5.63 -5.52 -7.79
N ILE A 60 -6.23 -6.23 -6.83
CA ILE A 60 -5.81 -7.59 -6.50
C ILE A 60 -6.23 -8.58 -7.59
N HIS A 61 -7.50 -8.59 -7.97
CA HIS A 61 -8.04 -9.53 -8.95
C HIS A 61 -7.38 -9.40 -10.33
N PRO A 62 -7.18 -8.21 -10.92
CA PRO A 62 -6.47 -8.08 -12.20
C PRO A 62 -5.02 -8.60 -12.13
N TYR A 63 -4.34 -8.39 -11.01
CA TYR A 63 -3.00 -8.95 -10.80
C TYR A 63 -3.04 -10.47 -10.75
N MET A 64 -3.99 -11.05 -10.02
CA MET A 64 -4.18 -12.50 -9.93
C MET A 64 -4.40 -13.11 -11.31
N GLN A 65 -5.29 -12.55 -12.13
CA GLN A 65 -5.59 -13.04 -13.46
C GLN A 65 -4.34 -13.02 -14.36
N ARG A 66 -3.62 -11.90 -14.40
CA ARG A 66 -2.34 -11.84 -15.13
C ARG A 66 -1.33 -12.86 -14.65
N THR A 67 -1.27 -13.11 -13.34
CA THR A 67 -0.35 -14.09 -12.76
C THR A 67 -0.75 -15.52 -13.09
N LYS A 68 -2.04 -15.84 -13.03
CA LYS A 68 -2.55 -17.17 -13.45
C LYS A 68 -2.20 -17.44 -14.91
N THR A 69 -2.43 -16.49 -15.80
CA THR A 69 -2.08 -16.61 -17.23
C THR A 69 -0.57 -16.80 -17.42
N ARG A 70 0.26 -15.93 -16.78
CA ARG A 70 1.73 -16.01 -16.86
C ARG A 70 2.30 -17.33 -16.39
N LEU A 71 1.69 -17.94 -15.38
CA LEU A 71 2.14 -19.21 -14.79
C LEU A 71 1.40 -20.43 -15.33
N SER A 72 0.54 -20.26 -16.35
CA SER A 72 -0.30 -21.32 -16.91
C SER A 72 -1.10 -22.08 -15.86
N LEU A 73 -1.60 -21.37 -14.84
CA LEU A 73 -2.43 -21.94 -13.79
C LEU A 73 -3.90 -22.01 -14.25
N THR A 74 -4.65 -22.95 -13.68
CA THR A 74 -6.10 -23.05 -13.92
C THR A 74 -6.83 -21.83 -13.33
N GLU A 75 -8.01 -21.51 -13.85
CA GLU A 75 -8.86 -20.43 -13.31
C GLU A 75 -9.22 -20.67 -11.83
N ASN A 76 -9.39 -21.93 -11.44
CA ASN A 76 -9.71 -22.34 -10.08
C ASN A 76 -8.49 -22.34 -9.13
N ALA A 77 -7.29 -21.97 -9.61
CA ALA A 77 -6.13 -21.87 -8.74
C ALA A 77 -6.39 -20.85 -7.62
N LYS A 78 -6.18 -21.28 -6.38
CA LYS A 78 -6.42 -20.46 -5.19
C LYS A 78 -5.30 -19.46 -4.98
N THR A 79 -5.67 -18.27 -4.51
CA THR A 79 -4.73 -17.21 -4.10
C THR A 79 -4.82 -17.02 -2.60
N LEU A 80 -3.69 -16.86 -1.93
CA LEU A 80 -3.63 -16.52 -0.51
C LEU A 80 -3.48 -15.01 -0.35
N LEU A 81 -4.40 -14.38 0.36
CA LEU A 81 -4.35 -12.97 0.75
C LEU A 81 -4.13 -12.87 2.27
N ILE A 82 -3.02 -12.24 2.66
CA ILE A 82 -2.68 -12.00 4.06
C ILE A 82 -2.84 -10.51 4.34
N TRP A 83 -3.66 -10.16 5.30
CA TRP A 83 -3.92 -8.76 5.69
C TRP A 83 -4.19 -8.63 7.20
N ASP A 84 -4.25 -7.40 7.70
CA ASP A 84 -4.60 -7.14 9.09
C ASP A 84 -6.10 -7.32 9.37
N ALA A 85 -6.46 -7.46 10.62
CA ALA A 85 -7.85 -7.63 11.05
C ALA A 85 -8.58 -6.27 11.12
N PHE A 86 -8.76 -5.59 9.98
CA PHE A 86 -9.53 -4.35 9.92
C PHE A 86 -11.04 -4.64 9.73
N LYS A 87 -11.89 -3.91 10.45
CA LYS A 87 -13.36 -4.18 10.49
C LYS A 87 -14.02 -4.25 9.11
N ALA A 88 -13.61 -3.41 8.15
CA ALA A 88 -14.18 -3.41 6.82
C ALA A 88 -13.85 -4.67 5.99
N GLN A 89 -12.79 -5.39 6.35
CA GLN A 89 -12.35 -6.62 5.70
C GLN A 89 -13.10 -7.85 6.23
N LEU A 90 -13.80 -7.69 7.36
CA LEU A 90 -14.56 -8.75 8.05
C LEU A 90 -16.03 -8.79 7.64
N SER A 91 -16.47 -7.98 6.68
CA SER A 91 -17.86 -7.97 6.25
C SER A 91 -18.20 -9.21 5.42
N LYS A 92 -19.44 -9.70 5.55
CA LYS A 92 -19.93 -10.84 4.77
C LYS A 92 -19.79 -10.62 3.27
N VAL A 93 -20.06 -9.42 2.80
CA VAL A 93 -19.97 -9.06 1.38
C VAL A 93 -18.53 -9.19 0.86
N VAL A 94 -17.54 -8.76 1.64
CA VAL A 94 -16.12 -8.94 1.31
C VAL A 94 -15.74 -10.42 1.31
N GLU A 95 -16.21 -11.17 2.31
CA GLU A 95 -15.95 -12.61 2.40
C GLU A 95 -16.53 -13.39 1.20
N GLU A 96 -17.77 -13.07 0.80
CA GLU A 96 -18.41 -13.65 -0.38
C GLU A 96 -17.64 -13.33 -1.66
N CYS A 97 -17.27 -12.06 -1.86
CA CYS A 97 -16.44 -11.64 -2.99
C CYS A 97 -15.11 -12.42 -3.06
N LEU A 98 -14.42 -12.59 -1.93
CA LEU A 98 -13.17 -13.36 -1.89
C LEU A 98 -13.37 -14.83 -2.25
N LYS A 99 -14.45 -15.44 -1.79
CA LYS A 99 -14.82 -16.84 -2.13
C LYS A 99 -15.09 -17.00 -3.61
N GLU A 100 -15.88 -16.11 -4.22
CA GLU A 100 -16.18 -16.11 -5.65
C GLU A 100 -14.91 -15.99 -6.51
N LEU A 101 -13.93 -15.22 -6.05
CA LEU A 101 -12.66 -15.03 -6.74
C LEU A 101 -11.61 -16.11 -6.43
N ASN A 102 -11.94 -17.15 -5.67
CA ASN A 102 -11.01 -18.18 -5.20
C ASN A 102 -9.83 -17.62 -4.38
N ILE A 103 -10.09 -16.60 -3.56
CA ILE A 103 -9.11 -15.99 -2.64
C ILE A 103 -9.32 -16.56 -1.23
N ILE A 104 -8.28 -17.18 -0.69
CA ILE A 104 -8.22 -17.58 0.71
C ILE A 104 -7.69 -16.39 1.52
N SER A 105 -8.51 -15.87 2.42
CA SER A 105 -8.16 -14.77 3.30
C SER A 105 -7.56 -15.30 4.60
N VAL A 106 -6.39 -14.81 4.96
CA VAL A 106 -5.74 -15.06 6.26
C VAL A 106 -5.53 -13.74 6.96
N MET A 107 -6.12 -13.61 8.13
CA MET A 107 -6.01 -12.40 8.94
C MET A 107 -4.84 -12.52 9.92
N VAL A 108 -3.99 -11.49 9.95
CA VAL A 108 -2.96 -11.37 10.98
C VAL A 108 -3.66 -11.13 12.32
N PRO A 109 -3.38 -11.92 13.36
CA PRO A 109 -3.99 -11.74 14.68
C PRO A 109 -3.72 -10.34 15.25
N LYS A 110 -4.64 -9.84 16.05
CA LYS A 110 -4.47 -8.56 16.74
C LYS A 110 -3.16 -8.55 17.53
N ASN A 111 -2.47 -7.41 17.53
CA ASN A 111 -1.18 -7.20 18.18
C ASN A 111 0.00 -8.02 17.63
N MET A 112 -0.17 -8.72 16.49
CA MET A 112 0.89 -9.51 15.86
C MET A 112 1.38 -8.89 14.54
N THR A 113 0.89 -7.72 14.15
CA THR A 113 1.27 -7.04 12.89
C THR A 113 2.77 -6.75 12.82
N HIS A 114 3.38 -6.40 13.95
CA HIS A 114 4.82 -6.15 14.06
C HIS A 114 5.71 -7.41 13.95
N LEU A 115 5.11 -8.60 13.92
CA LEU A 115 5.81 -9.88 13.76
C LEU A 115 5.45 -10.62 12.47
N LEU A 116 4.18 -10.54 12.05
CA LEU A 116 3.63 -11.40 11.01
C LEU A 116 3.19 -10.66 9.74
N GLN A 117 3.10 -9.32 9.76
CA GLN A 117 2.65 -8.56 8.60
C GLN A 117 3.85 -8.03 7.79
N PRO A 118 4.14 -8.58 6.59
CA PRO A 118 5.31 -8.21 5.78
C PRO A 118 5.44 -6.71 5.53
N LEU A 119 4.33 -6.03 5.21
CA LEU A 119 4.27 -4.58 4.98
C LEU A 119 4.76 -3.78 6.20
N ASP A 120 4.36 -4.15 7.41
CA ASP A 120 4.75 -3.43 8.64
C ASP A 120 6.20 -3.70 9.03
N LEU A 121 6.72 -4.87 8.68
CA LEU A 121 8.11 -5.23 8.95
C LEU A 121 9.13 -4.52 8.06
N SER A 122 8.70 -3.97 6.92
CA SER A 122 9.64 -3.35 5.97
C SER A 122 9.07 -2.15 5.22
N THR A 123 8.15 -2.38 4.29
CA THR A 123 7.69 -1.41 3.29
C THR A 123 7.05 -0.17 3.92
N ASN A 124 6.18 -0.34 4.91
CA ASN A 124 5.49 0.79 5.56
C ASN A 124 6.46 1.76 6.21
N GLY A 125 7.53 1.26 6.84
CA GLY A 125 8.59 2.08 7.43
C GLY A 125 9.34 2.91 6.40
N ALA A 126 9.71 2.31 5.27
CA ALA A 126 10.38 2.98 4.16
C ALA A 126 9.50 4.06 3.53
N VAL A 127 8.22 3.73 3.24
CA VAL A 127 7.24 4.68 2.68
C VAL A 127 7.02 5.87 3.62
N LYS A 128 6.88 5.63 4.93
CA LYS A 128 6.74 6.71 5.93
C LYS A 128 7.95 7.63 5.93
N LYS A 129 9.17 7.09 5.86
CA LYS A 129 10.42 7.88 5.79
C LYS A 129 10.46 8.75 4.53
N MET A 130 10.13 8.20 3.37
CA MET A 130 10.10 8.94 2.10
C MET A 130 9.06 10.07 2.12
N LYS A 131 7.86 9.80 2.63
CA LYS A 131 6.81 10.84 2.79
C LYS A 131 7.27 11.97 3.72
N LYS A 132 7.88 11.63 4.87
CA LYS A 132 8.41 12.61 5.80
C LYS A 132 9.51 13.45 5.15
N ARG A 133 10.43 12.82 4.44
CA ARG A 133 11.52 13.50 3.73
C ARG A 133 10.97 14.48 2.69
N ALA A 134 10.06 14.05 1.81
CA ALA A 134 9.46 14.90 0.79
C ALA A 134 8.73 16.12 1.39
N PHE A 135 8.06 15.94 2.54
CA PHE A 135 7.45 17.06 3.26
C PHE A 135 8.50 18.02 3.84
N SER A 136 9.57 17.49 4.45
CA SER A 136 10.66 18.32 4.98
C SER A 136 11.37 19.10 3.88
N GLU A 137 11.64 18.46 2.73
CA GLU A 137 12.25 19.11 1.56
C GLU A 137 11.36 20.26 1.03
N TYR A 138 10.05 20.02 0.94
CA TYR A 138 9.11 21.09 0.57
C TYR A 138 9.15 22.25 1.55
N PHE A 139 9.09 21.96 2.85
CA PHE A 139 9.11 22.99 3.90
C PHE A 139 10.40 23.81 3.86
N THR A 140 11.53 23.12 3.73
CA THR A 140 12.84 23.76 3.63
C THR A 140 12.96 24.62 2.36
N SER A 141 12.47 24.13 1.21
CA SER A 141 12.52 24.91 -0.05
C SER A 141 11.74 26.22 0.07
N CYS A 142 10.54 26.19 0.67
CA CYS A 142 9.74 27.39 0.87
C CYS A 142 10.46 28.43 1.74
N ILE A 143 11.10 27.99 2.82
CA ILE A 143 11.86 28.89 3.71
C ILE A 143 13.07 29.44 2.96
N THR A 144 13.84 28.59 2.27
CA THR A 144 15.04 29.01 1.53
C THR A 144 14.70 30.03 0.43
N GLU A 145 13.63 29.77 -0.34
CA GLU A 145 13.18 30.68 -1.38
C GLU A 145 12.81 32.07 -0.81
N GLU A 146 12.14 32.10 0.35
CA GLU A 146 11.77 33.38 0.98
C GLU A 146 12.99 34.12 1.54
N MET A 147 13.93 33.40 2.16
CA MET A 147 15.18 34.01 2.64
C MET A 147 16.06 34.53 1.51
N LEU A 148 16.06 33.89 0.34
CA LEU A 148 16.77 34.40 -0.83
C LEU A 148 16.11 35.65 -1.39
N ARG A 149 14.78 35.78 -1.27
CA ARG A 149 14.02 36.97 -1.69
C ARG A 149 14.20 38.14 -0.74
N ASP A 150 14.23 37.86 0.57
CA ASP A 150 14.40 38.85 1.64
C ASP A 150 15.41 38.36 2.68
N PRO A 151 16.72 38.60 2.49
CA PRO A 151 17.77 38.13 3.40
C PRO A 151 17.69 38.67 4.83
N GLY A 152 16.95 39.76 5.06
CA GLY A 152 16.75 40.36 6.38
C GLY A 152 15.55 39.84 7.14
N LYS A 153 14.73 38.96 6.52
CA LYS A 153 13.51 38.46 7.12
C LYS A 153 13.79 37.46 8.25
N ASP A 154 13.08 37.61 9.36
CA ASP A 154 13.14 36.62 10.45
C ASP A 154 12.51 35.31 10.01
N VAL A 155 13.30 34.23 10.08
CA VAL A 155 12.89 32.86 9.68
C VAL A 155 11.63 32.42 10.41
N THR A 156 11.42 32.86 11.66
CA THR A 156 10.24 32.50 12.46
C THR A 156 8.94 33.10 11.94
N THR A 157 9.02 34.12 11.08
CA THR A 157 7.87 34.82 10.49
C THR A 157 7.51 34.29 9.09
N ILE A 158 8.26 33.33 8.56
CA ILE A 158 8.03 32.78 7.24
C ILE A 158 6.86 31.79 7.28
N GLU A 159 5.79 32.12 6.59
CA GLU A 159 4.62 31.25 6.45
C GLU A 159 4.78 30.31 5.26
N VAL A 160 4.69 29.01 5.51
CA VAL A 160 4.67 27.98 4.46
C VAL A 160 3.24 27.71 4.04
N ASP A 161 2.95 27.73 2.73
CA ASP A 161 1.61 27.44 2.20
C ASP A 161 1.27 25.94 2.32
N LEU A 162 0.43 25.62 3.31
CA LEU A 162 -0.07 24.27 3.58
C LEU A 162 -1.50 24.04 3.05
N LYS A 163 -2.02 24.92 2.17
CA LYS A 163 -3.36 24.77 1.60
C LYS A 163 -3.45 23.50 0.75
N LEU A 164 -4.63 22.88 0.76
CA LEU A 164 -4.88 21.66 -0.03
C LEU A 164 -4.66 21.85 -1.52
N SER A 165 -4.93 23.04 -2.07
CA SER A 165 -4.67 23.40 -3.46
C SER A 165 -3.18 23.28 -3.83
N THR A 166 -2.29 23.61 -2.92
CA THR A 166 -0.83 23.54 -3.09
C THR A 166 -0.29 22.15 -2.79
N LEU A 167 -0.81 21.49 -1.75
CA LEU A 167 -0.31 20.19 -1.32
C LEU A 167 -0.82 19.01 -2.19
N LYS A 168 -2.02 19.08 -2.77
CA LYS A 168 -2.58 17.99 -3.57
C LYS A 168 -1.72 17.62 -4.80
N PRO A 169 -1.30 18.56 -5.67
CA PRO A 169 -0.44 18.22 -6.81
C PRO A 169 0.91 17.63 -6.38
N ARG A 170 1.51 18.19 -5.32
CA ARG A 170 2.77 17.68 -4.74
C ARG A 170 2.60 16.26 -4.21
N HIS A 171 1.50 16.01 -3.51
CA HIS A 171 1.16 14.66 -3.04
C HIS A 171 0.97 13.70 -4.22
N GLY A 172 0.29 14.10 -5.28
CA GLY A 172 0.13 13.28 -6.48
C GLY A 172 1.48 12.89 -7.10
N LYS A 173 2.40 13.86 -7.23
CA LYS A 173 3.77 13.62 -7.70
C LYS A 173 4.51 12.64 -6.79
N LEU A 174 4.46 12.86 -5.49
CA LEU A 174 5.08 11.97 -4.49
C LEU A 174 4.56 10.53 -4.59
N MET A 175 3.26 10.31 -4.81
CA MET A 175 2.70 8.96 -4.95
C MET A 175 3.22 8.24 -6.20
N LYS A 176 3.46 8.97 -7.30
CA LYS A 176 4.11 8.41 -8.50
C LYS A 176 5.55 7.99 -8.19
N GLU A 177 6.34 8.89 -7.61
CA GLU A 177 7.74 8.62 -7.23
C GLU A 177 7.87 7.46 -6.25
N LEU A 178 6.95 7.36 -5.28
CA LEU A 178 6.89 6.23 -4.34
C LEU A 178 6.58 4.91 -5.06
N TYR A 179 5.69 4.92 -6.03
CA TYR A 179 5.37 3.73 -6.79
C TYR A 179 6.53 3.29 -7.68
N GLU A 180 7.14 4.21 -8.41
CA GLU A 180 8.34 3.97 -9.21
C GLU A 180 9.48 3.40 -8.36
N TRP A 181 9.70 3.99 -7.17
CA TRP A 181 10.67 3.45 -6.22
C TRP A 181 10.32 2.01 -5.79
N ARG A 182 9.06 1.69 -5.53
CA ARG A 182 8.65 0.32 -5.17
C ARG A 182 8.88 -0.69 -6.29
N LEU A 183 8.81 -0.26 -7.55
CA LEU A 183 9.10 -1.09 -8.72
C LEU A 183 10.61 -1.27 -8.96
N SER A 184 11.48 -0.48 -8.32
CA SER A 184 12.93 -0.62 -8.45
C SER A 184 13.46 -1.86 -7.73
N GLU A 185 14.68 -2.29 -8.06
CA GLU A 185 15.37 -3.40 -7.37
C GLU A 185 15.49 -3.16 -5.86
N LYS A 186 15.69 -1.90 -5.44
CA LYS A 186 15.71 -1.53 -4.02
C LYS A 186 14.34 -1.71 -3.35
N GLY A 187 13.27 -1.29 -4.01
CA GLY A 187 11.90 -1.49 -3.54
C GLY A 187 11.57 -2.97 -3.41
N LYS A 188 11.89 -3.75 -4.44
CA LYS A 188 11.72 -5.21 -4.45
C LYS A 188 12.49 -5.89 -3.32
N SER A 189 13.74 -5.49 -3.09
CA SER A 189 14.54 -6.03 -1.98
C SER A 189 13.91 -5.77 -0.61
N ILE A 190 13.31 -4.59 -0.41
CA ILE A 190 12.60 -4.24 0.83
C ILE A 190 11.34 -5.09 0.99
N ILE A 191 10.56 -5.30 -0.07
CA ILE A 191 9.38 -6.18 -0.05
C ILE A 191 9.80 -7.60 0.35
N LEU A 192 10.79 -8.17 -0.32
CA LEU A 192 11.29 -9.51 -0.01
C LEU A 192 11.82 -9.64 1.43
N SER A 193 12.45 -8.58 1.95
CA SER A 193 12.89 -8.53 3.36
C SER A 193 11.72 -8.65 4.34
N GLY A 194 10.60 -7.97 4.08
CA GLY A 194 9.38 -8.07 4.90
C GLY A 194 8.81 -9.48 4.94
N TRP A 195 8.69 -10.12 3.79
CA TRP A 195 8.22 -11.50 3.67
C TRP A 195 9.17 -12.49 4.36
N LYS A 196 10.48 -12.27 4.29
CA LYS A 196 11.47 -13.08 5.00
C LYS A 196 11.37 -12.89 6.51
N SER A 197 11.27 -11.66 6.97
CA SER A 197 11.22 -11.31 8.40
C SER A 197 9.95 -11.80 9.08
N SER A 198 8.82 -11.90 8.36
CA SER A 198 7.57 -12.47 8.87
C SER A 198 7.61 -14.00 9.04
N GLY A 199 8.67 -14.69 8.57
CA GLY A 199 8.77 -16.15 8.57
C GLY A 199 7.97 -16.86 7.47
N ILE A 200 7.05 -16.15 6.79
CA ILE A 200 6.15 -16.74 5.78
C ILE A 200 6.94 -17.39 4.64
N THR A 201 8.01 -16.75 4.16
CA THR A 201 8.87 -17.31 3.10
C THR A 201 9.45 -18.66 3.49
N GLY A 202 9.90 -18.81 4.74
CA GLY A 202 10.44 -20.07 5.26
C GLY A 202 9.38 -21.16 5.32
N THR A 203 8.20 -20.83 5.82
CA THR A 203 7.05 -21.75 5.91
C THR A 203 6.61 -22.26 4.52
N VAL A 204 6.47 -21.36 3.55
CA VAL A 204 6.11 -21.73 2.17
C VAL A 204 7.16 -22.65 1.53
N ARG A 205 8.45 -22.39 1.76
CA ARG A 205 9.53 -23.25 1.26
C ARG A 205 9.46 -24.67 1.85
N LYS A 206 9.31 -24.78 3.17
CA LYS A 206 9.17 -26.06 3.87
C LYS A 206 7.94 -26.84 3.39
N ALA A 207 6.82 -26.16 3.18
CA ALA A 207 5.63 -26.79 2.64
C ALA A 207 5.84 -27.36 1.23
N ARG A 208 6.64 -26.69 0.38
CA ARG A 208 6.97 -27.15 -0.99
C ARG A 208 7.99 -28.28 -1.00
N SER A 209 8.93 -28.33 -0.08
CA SER A 209 9.93 -29.42 0.01
C SER A 209 9.39 -30.69 0.65
N GLY A 210 8.16 -30.69 1.15
CA GLY A 210 7.59 -31.82 1.88
C GLY A 210 8.13 -32.00 3.30
N GLU A 211 8.94 -31.04 3.78
CA GLU A 211 9.50 -31.05 5.14
C GLU A 211 8.47 -30.70 6.22
N MET A 212 7.28 -30.28 5.85
CA MET A 212 6.16 -30.12 6.79
C MET A 212 5.42 -31.47 6.96
N SER A 213 6.06 -32.42 7.62
CA SER A 213 5.36 -33.56 8.21
C SER A 213 4.63 -33.09 9.46
N SER A 214 3.32 -33.11 9.42
CA SER A 214 2.38 -32.78 10.51
C SER A 214 2.58 -31.38 11.10
N LEU A 215 1.59 -30.53 10.92
CA LEU A 215 1.38 -29.33 11.74
C LEU A 215 1.38 -29.80 13.20
N ASP A 216 2.31 -29.29 13.99
CA ASP A 216 2.26 -29.40 15.44
C ASP A 216 0.93 -28.76 15.89
N PRO A 217 0.00 -29.50 16.49
CA PRO A 217 -1.32 -28.98 16.84
C PRO A 217 -1.30 -27.89 17.93
N TYR A 218 -0.12 -27.45 18.36
CA TYR A 218 0.10 -26.46 19.42
C TYR A 218 0.84 -25.18 19.00
N LEU A 219 0.99 -24.89 17.67
CA LEU A 219 1.44 -23.58 17.20
C LEU A 219 0.29 -22.69 16.76
#